data_b300b0d37258ca5e73cfbceeb8b9d038
#
_entry.id   b300b0d37258ca5e73cfbceeb8b9d038
#
_cell.length_a   1.000
_cell.length_b   1.000
_cell.length_c   1.000
_cell.angle_alpha   90.00
_cell.angle_beta   90.00
_cell.angle_gamma   90.00
#
_symmetry.space_group_name_H-M   'P 1'
#
loop_
_entity.id
_entity.type
_entity.pdbx_description
1 polymer ?
#
loop_
_entity_poly.entity_id
_entity_poly.type
_entity_poly.pdbx_seq_one_letter_code
_entity_poly.pdbx_strand_id
1 'polypeptide(L)'
;IVVMDKQICQAEIRVDKPVAITPLPEPLEALVDRYGEAALALPCDVVDEQQVDAAFDAAMSAWGRIDTVFNNAGVSVAGAPIDEVSVDDWRHCIDVNVTGAFICARAAFARMRRQDPQGGRIINNGSVSAHVPRWGSAPYTASKHAVTGLTRTISLDGRAFNIACGQIDIGNALTDMAVAMTQGVPQADGSIAVEPVMDVAHVASSVMHMAQLPLSANVQF
;
A
#
# COMPACT_ATOMS: atom_id res chain seq x y z
N ILE A 1 -4.53 -9.47 -8.34
CA ILE A 1 -3.91 -8.47 -7.44
C ILE A 1 -4.99 -7.57 -6.89
N VAL A 2 -5.01 -7.37 -5.60
CA VAL A 2 -5.90 -6.41 -4.94
C VAL A 2 -5.04 -5.25 -4.46
N VAL A 3 -5.38 -4.03 -4.89
CA VAL A 3 -4.70 -2.80 -4.45
C VAL A 3 -5.63 -2.05 -3.51
N MET A 4 -5.16 -1.78 -2.30
CA MET A 4 -5.91 -1.06 -1.27
C MET A 4 -5.40 0.38 -1.21
N ASP A 5 -6.27 1.34 -1.50
CA ASP A 5 -5.96 2.77 -1.47
C ASP A 5 -6.98 3.52 -0.61
N LYS A 6 -6.58 4.64 0.02
CA LYS A 6 -7.40 5.40 0.96
C LYS A 6 -8.60 6.08 0.30
N GLN A 7 -8.46 6.54 -0.91
CA GLN A 7 -9.56 7.19 -1.62
C GLN A 7 -10.41 6.15 -2.36
N ILE A 8 -9.85 4.97 -2.57
CA ILE A 8 -10.45 3.97 -3.42
C ILE A 8 -9.83 2.62 -3.08
N CYS A 9 -10.62 1.71 -2.54
CA CYS A 9 -10.28 0.31 -2.50
C CYS A 9 -10.24 -0.21 -3.93
N GLN A 10 -9.07 -0.24 -4.56
CA GLN A 10 -8.92 -0.77 -5.91
C GLN A 10 -8.63 -2.25 -5.82
N ALA A 11 -9.56 -3.04 -6.29
CA ALA A 11 -9.38 -4.46 -6.45
C ALA A 11 -8.98 -4.77 -7.88
N GLU A 12 -7.86 -5.38 -8.03
CA GLU A 12 -7.53 -6.46 -8.89
C GLU A 12 -6.93 -6.26 -10.27
N ILE A 13 -5.99 -7.17 -10.47
CA ILE A 13 -5.54 -7.53 -11.80
C ILE A 13 -5.19 -9.02 -11.82
N ARG A 14 -5.90 -9.79 -12.64
CA ARG A 14 -5.61 -11.20 -12.89
C ARG A 14 -4.31 -11.33 -13.68
N VAL A 15 -3.35 -12.14 -13.21
CA VAL A 15 -1.97 -12.22 -13.71
C VAL A 15 -1.83 -12.85 -15.10
N ASP A 16 -2.89 -13.33 -15.71
CA ASP A 16 -2.84 -13.96 -17.05
C ASP A 16 -2.71 -12.97 -18.22
N LYS A 17 -2.73 -11.65 -17.96
CA LYS A 17 -2.44 -10.62 -18.97
C LYS A 17 -1.64 -9.48 -18.35
N PRO A 18 -0.67 -8.91 -19.07
CA PRO A 18 0.09 -7.77 -18.56
C PRO A 18 -0.86 -6.60 -18.30
N VAL A 19 -0.85 -6.12 -17.07
CA VAL A 19 -1.62 -4.95 -16.67
C VAL A 19 -0.69 -3.77 -16.57
N ALA A 20 -1.03 -2.71 -17.29
CA ALA A 20 -0.39 -1.44 -17.09
C ALA A 20 -0.95 -0.81 -15.80
N ILE A 21 -0.11 -0.67 -14.78
CA ILE A 21 -0.40 0.19 -13.65
C ILE A 21 -0.07 1.60 -14.13
N THR A 22 -1.07 2.34 -14.56
CA THR A 22 -0.92 3.76 -14.85
C THR A 22 -0.95 4.55 -13.54
N PRO A 23 -0.11 5.59 -13.39
CA PRO A 23 -0.28 6.53 -12.29
C PRO A 23 -1.66 7.17 -12.41
N LEU A 24 -2.45 7.08 -11.35
CA LEU A 24 -3.78 7.67 -11.34
C LEU A 24 -3.70 9.19 -11.31
N PRO A 25 -4.45 9.85 -12.20
CA PRO A 25 -5.68 10.49 -11.76
C PRO A 25 -6.91 10.02 -12.57
N GLU A 26 -6.96 8.75 -12.98
CA GLU A 26 -8.17 8.24 -13.62
C GLU A 26 -9.18 7.81 -12.54
N PRO A 27 -10.47 8.18 -12.66
CA PRO A 27 -11.53 7.66 -11.81
C PRO A 27 -11.57 6.12 -11.88
N LEU A 28 -12.01 5.46 -10.80
CA LEU A 28 -12.15 3.99 -10.77
C LEU A 28 -12.97 3.45 -11.93
N GLU A 29 -13.99 4.17 -12.33
CA GLU A 29 -14.85 3.84 -13.46
C GLU A 29 -14.05 3.72 -14.76
N ALA A 30 -13.06 4.58 -14.97
CA ALA A 30 -12.19 4.51 -16.16
C ALA A 30 -11.31 3.26 -16.20
N LEU A 31 -10.94 2.70 -15.03
CA LEU A 31 -10.23 1.42 -14.97
C LEU A 31 -11.16 0.26 -15.33
N VAL A 32 -12.40 0.28 -14.84
CA VAL A 32 -13.42 -0.73 -15.22
C VAL A 32 -13.72 -0.63 -16.70
N ASP A 33 -13.87 0.58 -17.25
CA ASP A 33 -14.09 0.80 -18.70
C ASP A 33 -12.92 0.26 -19.54
N ARG A 34 -11.69 0.43 -19.06
CA ARG A 34 -10.48 -0.04 -19.76
C ARG A 34 -10.28 -1.55 -19.70
N TYR A 35 -10.53 -2.15 -18.55
CA TYR A 35 -10.18 -3.56 -18.28
C TYR A 35 -11.40 -4.49 -18.22
N GLY A 36 -12.63 -3.97 -18.27
CA GLY A 36 -13.86 -4.75 -18.24
C GLY A 36 -13.94 -5.68 -17.04
N GLU A 37 -14.36 -6.92 -17.27
CA GLU A 37 -14.49 -7.93 -16.22
C GLU A 37 -13.17 -8.31 -15.50
N ALA A 38 -12.03 -7.85 -16.01
CA ALA A 38 -10.73 -8.03 -15.35
C ALA A 38 -10.47 -7.01 -14.24
N ALA A 39 -11.34 -6.01 -14.07
CA ALA A 39 -11.24 -5.02 -13.01
C ALA A 39 -12.56 -4.90 -12.23
N LEU A 40 -12.45 -4.70 -10.93
CA LEU A 40 -13.58 -4.47 -10.03
C LEU A 40 -13.25 -3.25 -9.15
N ALA A 41 -14.04 -2.21 -9.29
CA ALA A 41 -13.92 -1.00 -8.49
C ALA A 41 -14.80 -1.09 -7.25
N LEU A 42 -14.20 -1.07 -6.06
CA LEU A 42 -14.87 -1.23 -4.78
C LEU A 42 -14.46 -0.08 -3.84
N PRO A 43 -15.16 1.06 -3.86
CA PRO A 43 -14.89 2.13 -2.92
C PRO A 43 -15.05 1.63 -1.48
N CYS A 44 -14.02 1.81 -0.65
CA CYS A 44 -14.09 1.50 0.78
C CYS A 44 -13.11 2.36 1.59
N ASP A 45 -13.46 2.61 2.85
CA ASP A 45 -12.52 3.17 3.82
C ASP A 45 -11.71 2.02 4.42
N VAL A 46 -10.38 2.08 4.28
CA VAL A 46 -9.48 1.02 4.77
C VAL A 46 -9.47 0.90 6.30
N VAL A 47 -9.96 1.91 7.03
CA VAL A 47 -10.09 1.85 8.49
C VAL A 47 -11.43 1.28 8.94
N ASP A 48 -12.36 1.05 8.02
CA ASP A 48 -13.63 0.38 8.28
C ASP A 48 -13.51 -1.12 7.95
N GLU A 49 -13.44 -1.94 9.01
CA GLU A 49 -13.29 -3.38 8.87
C GLU A 49 -14.41 -4.02 8.05
N GLN A 50 -15.64 -3.54 8.16
CA GLN A 50 -16.78 -4.12 7.46
C GLN A 50 -16.72 -3.82 5.96
N GLN A 51 -16.33 -2.60 5.59
CA GLN A 51 -16.15 -2.23 4.19
C GLN A 51 -15.01 -3.01 3.55
N VAL A 52 -13.88 -3.16 4.27
CA VAL A 52 -12.75 -3.96 3.79
C VAL A 52 -13.17 -5.42 3.60
N ASP A 53 -13.82 -6.03 4.57
CA ASP A 53 -14.29 -7.42 4.44
C ASP A 53 -15.26 -7.60 3.27
N ALA A 54 -16.20 -6.66 3.07
CA ALA A 54 -17.13 -6.68 1.94
C ALA A 54 -16.39 -6.58 0.58
N ALA A 55 -15.36 -5.73 0.49
CA ALA A 55 -14.53 -5.61 -0.72
C ALA A 55 -13.79 -6.91 -1.04
N PHE A 56 -13.20 -7.55 -0.03
CA PHE A 56 -12.53 -8.84 -0.22
C PHE A 56 -13.51 -9.96 -0.57
N ASP A 57 -14.72 -9.97 -0.02
CA ASP A 57 -15.76 -10.96 -0.35
C ASP A 57 -16.29 -10.77 -1.78
N ALA A 58 -16.41 -9.52 -2.24
CA ALA A 58 -16.76 -9.24 -3.63
C ALA A 58 -15.66 -9.74 -4.59
N ALA A 59 -14.38 -9.51 -4.26
CA ALA A 59 -13.25 -10.02 -5.04
C ALA A 59 -13.23 -11.58 -5.06
N MET A 60 -13.46 -12.22 -3.92
CA MET A 60 -13.58 -13.68 -3.85
C MET A 60 -14.75 -14.21 -4.68
N SER A 61 -15.88 -13.51 -4.67
CA SER A 61 -17.05 -13.89 -5.49
C SER A 61 -16.79 -13.77 -6.99
N ALA A 62 -16.05 -12.72 -7.40
CA ALA A 62 -15.74 -12.47 -8.80
C ALA A 62 -14.70 -13.45 -9.35
N TRP A 63 -13.67 -13.80 -8.54
CA TRP A 63 -12.49 -14.53 -9.06
C TRP A 63 -12.12 -15.79 -8.30
N GLY A 64 -12.81 -16.11 -7.24
CA GLY A 64 -12.67 -17.35 -6.48
C GLY A 64 -11.42 -17.40 -5.57
N ARG A 65 -10.47 -16.45 -5.71
CA ARG A 65 -9.24 -16.42 -4.93
C ARG A 65 -8.58 -15.05 -4.91
N ILE A 66 -7.66 -14.86 -3.97
CA ILE A 66 -6.81 -13.68 -3.84
C ILE A 66 -5.35 -14.14 -3.84
N ASP A 67 -4.61 -13.81 -4.88
CA ASP A 67 -3.21 -14.22 -5.03
C ASP A 67 -2.23 -13.18 -4.47
N THR A 68 -2.53 -11.89 -4.68
CA THR A 68 -1.66 -10.81 -4.22
C THR A 68 -2.50 -9.64 -3.74
N VAL A 69 -2.09 -9.06 -2.61
CA VAL A 69 -2.63 -7.79 -2.09
C VAL A 69 -1.49 -6.79 -2.02
N PHE A 70 -1.70 -5.59 -2.55
CA PHE A 70 -0.83 -4.44 -2.36
C PHE A 70 -1.51 -3.42 -1.45
N ASN A 71 -1.06 -3.35 -0.20
CA ASN A 71 -1.52 -2.35 0.77
C ASN A 71 -0.87 -1.01 0.46
N ASN A 72 -1.52 -0.24 -0.41
CA ASN A 72 -1.00 1.04 -0.90
C ASN A 72 -1.59 2.26 -0.18
N ALA A 73 -2.75 2.13 0.46
CA ALA A 73 -3.39 3.24 1.16
C ALA A 73 -2.45 3.91 2.15
N GLY A 74 -2.36 5.22 2.07
CA GLY A 74 -1.49 5.98 2.96
C GLY A 74 -1.68 7.48 2.82
N VAL A 75 -1.44 8.18 3.93
CA VAL A 75 -1.50 9.64 4.00
C VAL A 75 -0.27 10.19 4.69
N SER A 76 0.04 11.43 4.35
CA SER A 76 0.97 12.28 5.08
C SER A 76 0.22 13.49 5.59
N VAL A 77 0.69 14.06 6.67
CA VAL A 77 0.21 15.33 7.22
C VAL A 77 1.23 16.43 6.96
N ALA A 78 0.82 17.68 7.07
CA ALA A 78 1.73 18.81 6.92
C ALA A 78 2.91 18.68 7.91
N GLY A 79 4.12 18.97 7.42
CA GLY A 79 5.33 18.90 8.25
C GLY A 79 5.33 20.00 9.31
N ALA A 80 5.54 19.61 10.58
CA ALA A 80 5.63 20.50 11.72
C ALA A 80 6.55 19.95 12.81
N PRO A 81 7.15 20.79 13.68
CA PRO A 81 7.80 20.33 14.90
C PRO A 81 6.83 19.47 15.73
N ILE A 82 7.40 18.52 16.50
CA ILE A 82 6.59 17.49 17.17
C ILE A 82 5.54 18.05 18.14
N ASP A 83 5.82 19.21 18.77
CA ASP A 83 4.93 19.89 19.70
C ASP A 83 3.81 20.70 19.01
N GLU A 84 3.91 20.93 17.70
CA GLU A 84 2.92 21.58 16.87
C GLU A 84 2.03 20.59 16.10
N VAL A 85 2.39 19.31 16.06
CA VAL A 85 1.56 18.27 15.42
C VAL A 85 0.30 18.04 16.26
N SER A 86 -0.87 18.19 15.67
CA SER A 86 -2.12 17.91 16.37
C SER A 86 -2.27 16.41 16.65
N VAL A 87 -2.93 16.08 17.78
CA VAL A 87 -3.22 14.67 18.10
C VAL A 87 -4.18 14.06 17.07
N ASP A 88 -5.02 14.87 16.44
CA ASP A 88 -5.95 14.39 15.41
C ASP A 88 -5.21 14.07 14.10
N ASP A 89 -4.23 14.88 13.68
CA ASP A 89 -3.34 14.54 12.55
C ASP A 89 -2.53 13.28 12.82
N TRP A 90 -2.01 13.14 14.06
CA TRP A 90 -1.34 11.92 14.49
C TRP A 90 -2.24 10.71 14.34
N ARG A 91 -3.45 10.74 14.94
CA ARG A 91 -4.41 9.64 14.88
C ARG A 91 -4.78 9.32 13.44
N HIS A 92 -5.13 10.33 12.65
CA HIS A 92 -5.49 10.16 11.26
C HIS A 92 -4.39 9.44 10.46
N CYS A 93 -3.14 9.85 10.62
CA CYS A 93 -2.01 9.22 9.94
C CYS A 93 -1.80 7.76 10.39
N ILE A 94 -1.89 7.49 11.70
CA ILE A 94 -1.76 6.13 12.24
C ILE A 94 -2.95 5.25 11.81
N ASP A 95 -4.17 5.77 11.86
CA ASP A 95 -5.36 4.99 11.51
C ASP A 95 -5.29 4.54 10.05
N VAL A 96 -4.96 5.44 9.12
CA VAL A 96 -4.89 5.06 7.72
C VAL A 96 -3.67 4.17 7.43
N ASN A 97 -2.47 4.61 7.84
CA ASN A 97 -1.23 3.97 7.40
C ASN A 97 -0.94 2.66 8.13
N VAL A 98 -1.42 2.51 9.37
CA VAL A 98 -1.11 1.36 10.22
C VAL A 98 -2.35 0.49 10.44
N THR A 99 -3.42 1.08 11.00
CA THR A 99 -4.66 0.34 11.29
C THR A 99 -5.29 -0.16 9.99
N GLY A 100 -5.37 0.69 8.96
CA GLY A 100 -5.88 0.31 7.64
C GLY A 100 -5.05 -0.80 7.00
N ALA A 101 -3.71 -0.69 7.00
CA ALA A 101 -2.84 -1.74 6.48
C ALA A 101 -3.01 -3.06 7.25
N PHE A 102 -3.19 -3.01 8.57
CA PHE A 102 -3.46 -4.19 9.40
C PHE A 102 -4.81 -4.83 9.04
N ILE A 103 -5.89 -4.05 8.94
CA ILE A 103 -7.24 -4.56 8.60
C ILE A 103 -7.19 -5.26 7.23
N CYS A 104 -6.61 -4.61 6.22
CA CYS A 104 -6.48 -5.19 4.88
C CYS A 104 -5.61 -6.45 4.87
N ALA A 105 -4.46 -6.44 5.56
CA ALA A 105 -3.60 -7.61 5.67
C ALA A 105 -4.31 -8.77 6.39
N ARG A 106 -5.05 -8.50 7.45
CA ARG A 106 -5.85 -9.49 8.20
C ARG A 106 -6.93 -10.12 7.31
N ALA A 107 -7.67 -9.29 6.55
CA ALA A 107 -8.70 -9.76 5.64
C ALA A 107 -8.11 -10.64 4.51
N ALA A 108 -6.98 -10.21 3.92
CA ALA A 108 -6.24 -10.98 2.93
C ALA A 108 -5.75 -12.32 3.49
N PHE A 109 -5.06 -12.27 4.62
CA PHE A 109 -4.47 -13.44 5.27
C PHE A 109 -5.52 -14.51 5.58
N ALA A 110 -6.70 -14.09 6.10
CA ALA A 110 -7.78 -14.99 6.43
C ALA A 110 -8.31 -15.76 5.21
N ARG A 111 -8.36 -15.13 4.03
CA ARG A 111 -8.80 -15.74 2.77
C ARG A 111 -7.70 -16.59 2.14
N MET A 112 -6.47 -16.08 2.05
CA MET A 112 -5.30 -16.80 1.53
C MET A 112 -5.01 -18.09 2.32
N ARG A 113 -5.27 -18.08 3.62
CA ARG A 113 -5.10 -19.25 4.48
C ARG A 113 -6.13 -20.35 4.21
N ARG A 114 -7.32 -20.01 3.70
CA ARG A 114 -8.45 -20.94 3.53
C ARG A 114 -8.72 -21.32 2.09
N GLN A 115 -8.20 -20.57 1.12
CA GLN A 115 -8.40 -20.86 -0.30
C GLN A 115 -7.63 -22.10 -0.74
N ASP A 116 -8.02 -22.68 -1.87
CA ASP A 116 -7.37 -23.82 -2.50
C ASP A 116 -6.93 -23.48 -3.94
N PRO A 117 -5.66 -23.60 -4.32
CA PRO A 117 -4.53 -23.94 -3.43
C PRO A 117 -4.28 -22.85 -2.38
N GLN A 118 -3.83 -23.27 -1.18
CA GLN A 118 -3.52 -22.38 -0.06
C GLN A 118 -2.34 -21.48 -0.37
N GLY A 119 -2.39 -20.23 0.08
CA GLY A 119 -1.28 -19.28 -0.01
C GLY A 119 -1.60 -18.02 -0.78
N GLY A 120 -0.65 -17.12 -0.84
CA GLY A 120 -0.74 -15.81 -1.50
C GLY A 120 0.37 -14.88 -1.08
N ARG A 121 0.31 -13.63 -1.52
CA ARG A 121 1.33 -12.62 -1.24
C ARG A 121 0.70 -11.32 -0.75
N ILE A 122 1.27 -10.75 0.30
CA ILE A 122 0.92 -9.41 0.79
C ILE A 122 2.15 -8.53 0.58
N ILE A 123 1.96 -7.39 -0.08
CA ILE A 123 3.00 -6.39 -0.31
C ILE A 123 2.54 -5.11 0.40
N ASN A 124 3.32 -4.63 1.34
CA ASN A 124 3.03 -3.38 2.04
C ASN A 124 3.80 -2.22 1.40
N ASN A 125 3.12 -1.10 1.22
CA ASN A 125 3.74 0.15 0.79
C ASN A 125 4.45 0.80 1.99
N GLY A 126 5.75 0.58 2.07
CA GLY A 126 6.62 1.22 3.03
C GLY A 126 7.03 2.62 2.61
N SER A 127 8.23 3.02 2.99
CA SER A 127 8.87 4.27 2.60
C SER A 127 10.32 4.28 3.08
N VAL A 128 11.17 5.04 2.43
CA VAL A 128 12.49 5.41 2.98
C VAL A 128 12.35 5.97 4.40
N SER A 129 11.23 6.62 4.73
CA SER A 129 10.91 7.10 6.07
C SER A 129 10.72 5.98 7.11
N ALA A 130 10.66 4.71 6.70
CA ALA A 130 10.72 3.56 7.61
C ALA A 130 12.12 3.35 8.20
N HIS A 131 13.13 4.04 7.70
CA HIS A 131 14.54 3.92 8.10
C HIS A 131 15.14 5.27 8.51
N VAL A 132 14.84 6.33 7.75
CA VAL A 132 15.41 7.67 7.96
C VAL A 132 14.26 8.68 8.00
N PRO A 133 14.07 9.40 9.14
CA PRO A 133 13.02 10.39 9.26
C PRO A 133 13.32 11.64 8.43
N ARG A 134 12.24 12.37 8.07
CA ARG A 134 12.33 13.73 7.58
C ARG A 134 11.99 14.71 8.70
N TRP A 135 12.48 15.94 8.57
CA TRP A 135 12.05 17.02 9.44
C TRP A 135 10.51 17.15 9.43
N GLY A 136 9.92 17.30 10.60
CA GLY A 136 8.48 17.55 10.75
C GLY A 136 7.57 16.37 10.41
N SER A 137 8.09 15.16 10.20
CA SER A 137 7.30 14.00 9.73
C SER A 137 6.98 12.97 10.82
N ALA A 138 6.85 13.38 12.08
CA ALA A 138 6.68 12.44 13.20
C ALA A 138 5.56 11.40 12.99
N PRO A 139 4.30 11.77 12.61
CA PRO A 139 3.25 10.77 12.39
C PRO A 139 3.57 9.81 11.25
N TYR A 140 4.02 10.35 10.13
CA TYR A 140 4.33 9.54 8.94
C TYR A 140 5.51 8.59 9.19
N THR A 141 6.59 9.10 9.75
CA THR A 141 7.78 8.30 10.12
C THR A 141 7.40 7.18 11.07
N ALA A 142 6.67 7.47 12.15
CA ALA A 142 6.21 6.46 13.10
C ALA A 142 5.33 5.40 12.42
N SER A 143 4.40 5.82 11.55
CA SER A 143 3.53 4.91 10.82
C SER A 143 4.32 3.96 9.91
N LYS A 144 5.31 4.46 9.17
CA LYS A 144 6.11 3.63 8.24
C LYS A 144 7.05 2.66 8.98
N HIS A 145 7.58 3.04 10.14
CA HIS A 145 8.27 2.10 11.03
C HIS A 145 7.34 1.00 11.55
N ALA A 146 6.10 1.34 11.92
CA ALA A 146 5.10 0.36 12.36
C ALA A 146 4.73 -0.63 11.24
N VAL A 147 4.59 -0.17 9.99
CA VAL A 147 4.36 -1.03 8.82
C VAL A 147 5.49 -2.04 8.63
N THR A 148 6.75 -1.63 8.89
CA THR A 148 7.90 -2.55 8.86
C THR A 148 7.76 -3.68 9.90
N GLY A 149 7.34 -3.34 11.11
CA GLY A 149 7.05 -4.35 12.15
C GLY A 149 5.92 -5.29 11.74
N LEU A 150 4.84 -4.74 11.18
CA LEU A 150 3.69 -5.51 10.68
C LEU A 150 4.13 -6.48 9.55
N THR A 151 4.92 -6.01 8.58
CA THR A 151 5.45 -6.82 7.48
C THR A 151 6.23 -8.02 7.99
N ARG A 152 7.12 -7.81 8.97
CA ARG A 152 7.93 -8.89 9.56
C ARG A 152 7.07 -9.93 10.26
N THR A 153 6.06 -9.49 11.01
CA THR A 153 5.13 -10.38 11.73
C THR A 153 4.30 -11.20 10.74
N ILE A 154 3.68 -10.56 9.74
CA ILE A 154 2.90 -11.27 8.70
C ILE A 154 3.77 -12.29 7.96
N SER A 155 5.01 -11.92 7.61
CA SER A 155 5.95 -12.83 6.94
C SER A 155 6.27 -14.06 7.79
N LEU A 156 6.35 -13.90 9.11
CA LEU A 156 6.60 -15.02 10.03
C LEU A 156 5.36 -15.91 10.18
N ASP A 157 4.20 -15.32 10.45
CA ASP A 157 2.93 -16.02 10.65
C ASP A 157 2.45 -16.75 9.39
N GLY A 158 2.77 -16.18 8.22
CA GLY A 158 2.37 -16.71 6.91
C GLY A 158 3.08 -17.99 6.48
N ARG A 159 4.24 -18.31 7.06
CA ARG A 159 5.07 -19.47 6.64
C ARG A 159 4.32 -20.79 6.65
N ALA A 160 3.52 -21.03 7.69
CA ALA A 160 2.76 -22.28 7.82
C ALA A 160 1.60 -22.39 6.81
N PHE A 161 1.27 -21.30 6.10
CA PHE A 161 0.12 -21.20 5.21
C PHE A 161 0.50 -20.85 3.78
N ASN A 162 1.80 -20.92 3.44
CA ASN A 162 2.32 -20.53 2.14
C ASN A 162 1.96 -19.07 1.77
N ILE A 163 1.92 -18.17 2.77
CA ILE A 163 1.67 -16.73 2.59
C ILE A 163 2.98 -16.00 2.72
N ALA A 164 3.40 -15.33 1.64
CA ALA A 164 4.57 -14.46 1.63
C ALA A 164 4.16 -13.03 1.97
N CYS A 165 5.01 -12.31 2.72
CA CYS A 165 4.82 -10.89 2.95
C CYS A 165 6.13 -10.15 2.70
N GLY A 166 6.04 -9.05 1.96
CA GLY A 166 7.15 -8.14 1.69
C GLY A 166 6.72 -6.68 1.79
N GLN A 167 7.70 -5.81 1.73
CA GLN A 167 7.52 -4.36 1.77
C GLN A 167 8.34 -3.73 0.65
N ILE A 168 7.80 -2.69 0.04
CA ILE A 168 8.55 -1.84 -0.89
C ILE A 168 8.74 -0.47 -0.24
N ASP A 169 9.99 -0.07 -0.02
CA ASP A 169 10.33 1.22 0.57
C ASP A 169 10.56 2.26 -0.52
N ILE A 170 9.49 2.98 -0.82
CA ILE A 170 9.45 3.95 -1.90
C ILE A 170 10.03 5.28 -1.42
N GLY A 171 10.91 5.87 -2.24
CA GLY A 171 11.36 7.25 -2.08
C GLY A 171 10.35 8.25 -2.65
N ASN A 172 10.84 9.32 -3.29
CA ASN A 172 9.99 10.35 -3.89
C ASN A 172 9.48 9.89 -5.26
N ALA A 173 8.38 9.16 -5.31
CA ALA A 173 7.67 8.89 -6.56
C ALA A 173 6.75 10.09 -6.87
N LEU A 174 6.74 10.53 -8.13
CA LEU A 174 5.95 11.70 -8.57
C LEU A 174 4.45 11.38 -8.55
N THR A 175 3.83 11.64 -7.42
CA THR A 175 2.40 11.56 -7.14
C THR A 175 1.95 12.89 -6.55
N ASP A 176 0.66 13.11 -6.38
CA ASP A 176 0.13 14.33 -5.75
C ASP A 176 0.78 14.59 -4.37
N MET A 177 1.05 13.53 -3.60
CA MET A 177 1.74 13.61 -2.30
C MET A 177 3.17 14.14 -2.44
N ALA A 178 3.84 13.89 -3.56
CA ALA A 178 5.25 14.26 -3.78
C ALA A 178 5.44 15.57 -4.56
N VAL A 179 4.37 16.23 -4.99
CA VAL A 179 4.48 17.50 -5.77
C VAL A 179 5.28 18.55 -4.99
N ALA A 180 5.09 18.66 -3.68
CA ALA A 180 5.85 19.59 -2.85
C ALA A 180 7.38 19.40 -2.94
N MET A 181 7.85 18.16 -3.17
CA MET A 181 9.28 17.85 -3.32
C MET A 181 9.90 18.56 -4.52
N THR A 182 9.12 18.76 -5.59
CA THR A 182 9.57 19.46 -6.79
C THR A 182 9.61 20.98 -6.64
N GLN A 183 9.00 21.50 -5.61
CA GLN A 183 8.93 22.94 -5.33
C GLN A 183 9.90 23.39 -4.21
N GLY A 184 10.35 22.43 -3.41
CA GLY A 184 11.24 22.63 -2.29
C GLY A 184 10.60 22.29 -0.94
N VAL A 185 11.32 21.51 -0.16
CA VAL A 185 10.89 21.03 1.16
C VAL A 185 11.96 21.32 2.21
N PRO A 186 11.56 21.48 3.50
CA PRO A 186 12.51 21.69 4.57
C PRO A 186 13.52 20.54 4.70
N GLN A 187 14.79 20.90 4.87
CA GLN A 187 15.90 19.98 5.10
C GLN A 187 16.29 19.98 6.58
N ALA A 188 17.09 18.99 6.98
CA ALA A 188 17.54 18.84 8.36
C ALA A 188 18.37 20.02 8.88
N ASP A 189 19.04 20.77 7.99
CA ASP A 189 19.83 21.95 8.30
C ASP A 189 19.02 23.25 8.33
N GLY A 190 17.69 23.16 8.12
CA GLY A 190 16.76 24.30 8.06
C GLY A 190 16.69 24.98 6.69
N SER A 191 17.44 24.54 5.69
CA SER A 191 17.31 25.05 4.32
C SER A 191 16.06 24.50 3.65
N ILE A 192 15.67 25.12 2.53
CA ILE A 192 14.65 24.60 1.62
C ILE A 192 15.34 24.12 0.35
N ALA A 193 15.13 22.86 -0.01
CA ALA A 193 15.71 22.29 -1.22
C ALA A 193 14.68 21.51 -2.04
N VAL A 194 14.84 21.59 -3.36
CA VAL A 194 14.13 20.73 -4.32
C VAL A 194 14.73 19.34 -4.23
N GLU A 195 13.90 18.33 -4.12
CA GLU A 195 14.33 16.94 -4.12
C GLU A 195 13.98 16.25 -5.44
N PRO A 196 14.86 15.37 -5.92
CA PRO A 196 14.57 14.59 -7.12
C PRO A 196 13.39 13.65 -6.89
N VAL A 197 12.62 13.44 -7.95
CA VAL A 197 11.49 12.51 -7.95
C VAL A 197 11.70 11.47 -9.06
N MET A 198 11.15 10.27 -8.86
CA MET A 198 11.15 9.20 -9.86
C MET A 198 9.76 9.08 -10.50
N ASP A 199 9.72 8.51 -11.72
CA ASP A 199 8.46 8.14 -12.34
C ASP A 199 7.79 7.01 -11.55
N VAL A 200 6.50 7.17 -11.27
CA VAL A 200 5.68 6.17 -10.56
C VAL A 200 5.61 4.83 -11.30
N ALA A 201 5.84 4.80 -12.61
CA ALA A 201 5.92 3.57 -13.39
C ALA A 201 7.02 2.62 -12.90
N HIS A 202 8.10 3.14 -12.31
CA HIS A 202 9.15 2.31 -11.71
C HIS A 202 8.65 1.60 -10.45
N VAL A 203 7.82 2.28 -9.65
CA VAL A 203 7.17 1.67 -8.48
C VAL A 203 6.23 0.56 -8.92
N ALA A 204 5.38 0.84 -9.91
CA ALA A 204 4.45 -0.13 -10.48
C ALA A 204 5.18 -1.39 -10.98
N SER A 205 6.26 -1.21 -11.74
CA SER A 205 7.08 -2.32 -12.26
C SER A 205 7.70 -3.15 -11.13
N SER A 206 8.15 -2.50 -10.05
CA SER A 206 8.72 -3.17 -8.89
C SER A 206 7.68 -3.99 -8.12
N VAL A 207 6.48 -3.42 -7.90
CA VAL A 207 5.36 -4.15 -7.27
C VAL A 207 4.94 -5.34 -8.12
N MET A 208 4.85 -5.18 -9.45
CA MET A 208 4.55 -6.27 -10.37
C MET A 208 5.62 -7.37 -10.32
N HIS A 209 6.91 -7.00 -10.28
CA HIS A 209 7.99 -7.98 -10.11
C HIS A 209 7.81 -8.79 -8.81
N MET A 210 7.58 -8.12 -7.69
CA MET A 210 7.33 -8.79 -6.41
C MET A 210 6.10 -9.71 -6.48
N ALA A 211 5.02 -9.25 -7.11
CA ALA A 211 3.77 -10.01 -7.24
C ALA A 211 3.92 -11.29 -8.08
N GLN A 212 4.78 -11.27 -9.09
CA GLN A 212 5.00 -12.38 -10.03
C GLN A 212 6.00 -13.43 -9.51
N LEU A 213 6.73 -13.15 -8.44
CA LEU A 213 7.64 -14.14 -7.87
C LEU A 213 6.88 -15.36 -7.35
N PRO A 214 7.43 -16.58 -7.50
CA PRO A 214 6.84 -17.76 -6.86
C PRO A 214 6.81 -17.56 -5.33
N LEU A 215 5.86 -18.19 -4.65
CA LEU A 215 5.73 -18.05 -3.18
C LEU A 215 6.94 -18.60 -2.40
N SER A 216 7.77 -19.42 -3.06
CA SER A 216 9.07 -19.89 -2.53
C SER A 216 10.16 -18.82 -2.53
N ALA A 217 9.94 -17.68 -3.23
CA ALA A 217 10.87 -16.55 -3.28
C ALA A 217 10.15 -15.30 -2.76
N ASN A 218 10.76 -14.61 -1.81
CA ASN A 218 10.18 -13.39 -1.22
C ASN A 218 11.22 -12.27 -1.17
N VAL A 219 10.84 -11.11 -1.71
CA VAL A 219 11.53 -9.84 -1.44
C VAL A 219 10.87 -9.25 -0.20
N GLN A 220 11.57 -9.29 0.94
CA GLN A 220 10.99 -8.85 2.20
C GLN A 220 11.15 -7.35 2.41
N PHE A 221 12.27 -6.76 1.95
CA PHE A 221 12.58 -5.32 1.96
C PHE A 221 13.40 -4.95 0.74
#